data_0b7ed36c767bd3d4bdd3750d46be0273
#
_entry.id   0b7ed36c767bd3d4bdd3750d46be0273
#
_cell.length_a   1.000
_cell.length_b   1.000
_cell.length_c   1.000
_cell.angle_alpha   90.00
_cell.angle_beta   90.00
_cell.angle_gamma   90.00
#
_symmetry.space_group_name_H-M   'P 1'
#
loop_
_entity.id
_entity.type
_entity.pdbx_description
1 polymer ?
#
loop_
_entity_poly.entity_id
_entity_poly.type
_entity_poly.pdbx_seq_one_letter_code
_entity_poly.pdbx_strand_id
1 'polypeptide(L)'
;MKETKYKEIHNYLKGQIQQGNYQVGDYLPSENELCARFSITRTTARKALDELTRENFIERQHGKGSRVKERRQSLGLLNVKGFSEAVGENIKTLFLKKPAPGKWDSGIMIPVNDSDFSSNCIYFERIRFVGDEPVMLEKNWFSGQVFPDFLDSEFIEGSFFKTLSKKYFIEIIGSMQELRAELACEKNSELLKINPGSPILHISVKFYTSNPKLNIYSELYCVTSVYPVGNSYFI
;
A
#
# COMPACT_ATOMS: atom_id res chain seq x y z
N MET A 1 -3.31 -1.09 24.54
CA MET A 1 -4.11 -2.33 24.45
C MET A 1 -3.15 -3.50 24.20
N LYS A 2 -3.26 -4.59 24.98
CA LYS A 2 -2.43 -5.78 24.76
C LYS A 2 -2.86 -6.45 23.47
N GLU A 3 -1.94 -6.62 22.53
CA GLU A 3 -2.21 -7.32 21.26
C GLU A 3 -2.65 -8.77 21.56
N THR A 4 -3.64 -9.26 20.84
CA THR A 4 -4.13 -10.62 21.08
C THR A 4 -3.10 -11.64 20.56
N LYS A 5 -2.87 -12.73 21.32
CA LYS A 5 -1.88 -13.76 21.02
C LYS A 5 -1.91 -14.28 19.57
N TYR A 6 -3.10 -14.42 18.96
CA TYR A 6 -3.19 -14.87 17.57
C TYR A 6 -2.67 -13.82 16.59
N LYS A 7 -2.83 -12.51 16.87
CA LYS A 7 -2.28 -11.43 16.02
C LYS A 7 -0.76 -11.38 16.08
N GLU A 8 -0.18 -11.59 17.26
CA GLU A 8 1.26 -11.69 17.43
C GLU A 8 1.86 -12.79 16.53
N ILE A 9 1.25 -13.97 16.52
CA ILE A 9 1.71 -15.10 15.70
C ILE A 9 1.45 -14.88 14.23
N HIS A 10 0.28 -14.34 13.88
CA HIS A 10 -0.03 -13.94 12.52
C HIS A 10 1.04 -12.97 11.97
N ASN A 11 1.35 -11.89 12.71
CA ASN A 11 2.33 -10.89 12.32
C ASN A 11 3.75 -11.49 12.23
N TYR A 12 4.12 -12.38 13.16
CA TYR A 12 5.38 -13.10 13.11
C TYR A 12 5.51 -13.94 11.83
N LEU A 13 4.55 -14.83 11.57
CA LEU A 13 4.59 -15.71 10.39
C LEU A 13 4.53 -14.91 9.09
N LYS A 14 3.71 -13.88 9.03
CA LYS A 14 3.63 -12.95 7.90
C LYS A 14 4.98 -12.28 7.63
N GLY A 15 5.63 -11.79 8.69
CA GLY A 15 6.97 -11.21 8.59
C GLY A 15 8.01 -12.22 8.08
N GLN A 16 7.96 -13.48 8.53
CA GLN A 16 8.86 -14.55 8.07
C GLN A 16 8.69 -14.85 6.57
N ILE A 17 7.44 -14.87 6.08
CA ILE A 17 7.15 -15.05 4.64
C ILE A 17 7.65 -13.83 3.85
N GLN A 18 7.39 -12.62 4.33
CA GLN A 18 7.78 -11.38 3.66
C GLN A 18 9.30 -11.18 3.61
N GLN A 19 10.04 -11.68 4.60
CA GLN A 19 11.51 -11.67 4.65
C GLN A 19 12.15 -12.79 3.84
N GLY A 20 11.34 -13.66 3.19
CA GLY A 20 11.85 -14.77 2.39
C GLY A 20 12.36 -15.98 3.20
N ASN A 21 12.16 -16.00 4.53
CA ASN A 21 12.49 -17.15 5.38
C ASN A 21 11.62 -18.37 5.08
N TYR A 22 10.42 -18.14 4.52
CA TYR A 22 9.59 -19.16 3.88
C TYR A 22 9.32 -18.71 2.44
N GLN A 23 9.74 -19.51 1.49
CA GLN A 23 9.57 -19.27 0.05
C GLN A 23 8.21 -19.82 -0.43
N VAL A 24 7.81 -19.42 -1.64
CA VAL A 24 6.64 -19.98 -2.31
C VAL A 24 6.80 -21.50 -2.44
N GLY A 25 5.83 -22.24 -1.95
CA GLY A 25 5.86 -23.68 -1.93
C GLY A 25 6.29 -24.32 -0.62
N ASP A 26 6.93 -23.57 0.29
CA ASP A 26 7.31 -24.05 1.61
C ASP A 26 6.11 -24.25 2.52
N TYR A 27 6.25 -25.15 3.48
CA TYR A 27 5.27 -25.35 4.52
C TYR A 27 5.60 -24.55 5.76
N LEU A 28 4.61 -23.85 6.30
CA LEU A 28 4.69 -23.22 7.61
C LEU A 28 4.65 -24.28 8.73
N PRO A 29 5.14 -23.94 9.93
CA PRO A 29 5.01 -24.80 11.09
C PRO A 29 3.54 -25.20 11.32
N SER A 30 3.33 -26.46 11.68
CA SER A 30 2.02 -27.02 12.01
C SER A 30 1.39 -26.35 13.24
N GLU A 31 0.07 -26.50 13.42
CA GLU A 31 -0.61 -26.01 14.61
C GLU A 31 0.06 -26.50 15.89
N ASN A 32 0.54 -27.76 15.92
CA ASN A 32 1.21 -28.33 17.08
C ASN A 32 2.58 -27.69 17.35
N GLU A 33 3.38 -27.48 16.32
CA GLU A 33 4.69 -26.81 16.44
C GLU A 33 4.54 -25.36 16.89
N LEU A 34 3.52 -24.66 16.37
CA LEU A 34 3.19 -23.31 16.82
C LEU A 34 2.75 -23.28 18.29
N CYS A 35 1.94 -24.27 18.72
CA CYS A 35 1.57 -24.41 20.13
C CYS A 35 2.78 -24.61 21.03
N ALA A 36 3.69 -25.50 20.63
CA ALA A 36 4.90 -25.76 21.41
C ALA A 36 5.84 -24.54 21.46
N ARG A 37 6.05 -23.89 20.31
CA ARG A 37 6.98 -22.76 20.18
C ARG A 37 6.52 -21.48 20.91
N PHE A 38 5.22 -21.19 20.85
CA PHE A 38 4.66 -19.93 21.38
C PHE A 38 3.85 -20.10 22.67
N SER A 39 3.77 -21.33 23.21
CA SER A 39 2.98 -21.65 24.41
C SER A 39 1.52 -21.18 24.29
N ILE A 40 0.87 -21.54 23.19
CA ILE A 40 -0.50 -21.16 22.84
C ILE A 40 -1.41 -22.38 22.64
N THR A 41 -2.71 -22.15 22.61
CA THR A 41 -3.69 -23.18 22.29
C THR A 41 -3.78 -23.43 20.78
N ARG A 42 -4.23 -24.64 20.39
CA ARG A 42 -4.51 -24.97 18.98
C ARG A 42 -5.49 -24.00 18.32
N THR A 43 -6.49 -23.56 19.07
CA THR A 43 -7.47 -22.57 18.57
C THR A 43 -6.80 -21.25 18.20
N THR A 44 -5.84 -20.80 19.01
CA THR A 44 -5.06 -19.57 18.75
C THR A 44 -4.16 -19.74 17.52
N ALA A 45 -3.44 -20.88 17.42
CA ALA A 45 -2.60 -21.19 16.26
C ALA A 45 -3.43 -21.26 14.97
N ARG A 46 -4.55 -22.00 15.03
CA ARG A 46 -5.48 -22.12 13.89
C ARG A 46 -6.00 -20.78 13.42
N LYS A 47 -6.43 -19.90 14.35
CA LYS A 47 -6.92 -18.57 14.01
C LYS A 47 -5.85 -17.73 13.30
N ALA A 48 -4.59 -17.80 13.73
CA ALA A 48 -3.49 -17.11 13.06
C ALA A 48 -3.26 -17.63 11.64
N LEU A 49 -3.28 -18.94 11.43
CA LEU A 49 -3.16 -19.56 10.10
C LEU A 49 -4.38 -19.29 9.21
N ASP A 50 -5.60 -19.24 9.79
CA ASP A 50 -6.83 -18.89 9.05
C ASP A 50 -6.77 -17.45 8.54
N GLU A 51 -6.25 -16.51 9.34
CA GLU A 51 -6.03 -15.12 8.89
C GLU A 51 -5.01 -15.05 7.75
N LEU A 52 -3.89 -15.80 7.83
CA LEU A 52 -2.91 -15.89 6.72
C LEU A 52 -3.52 -16.51 5.46
N THR A 53 -4.40 -17.49 5.61
CA THR A 53 -5.14 -18.10 4.49
C THR A 53 -6.11 -17.07 3.89
N ARG A 54 -6.84 -16.35 4.73
CA ARG A 54 -7.76 -15.28 4.33
C ARG A 54 -7.04 -14.13 3.62
N GLU A 55 -5.83 -13.79 4.07
CA GLU A 55 -4.96 -12.81 3.42
C GLU A 55 -4.21 -13.37 2.18
N ASN A 56 -4.48 -14.61 1.80
CA ASN A 56 -3.91 -15.29 0.64
C ASN A 56 -2.37 -15.44 0.68
N PHE A 57 -1.79 -15.50 1.90
CA PHE A 57 -0.37 -15.82 2.10
C PHE A 57 -0.09 -17.31 1.98
N ILE A 58 -1.05 -18.13 2.41
CA ILE A 58 -0.94 -19.58 2.45
C ILE A 58 -2.21 -20.26 1.92
N GLU A 59 -2.08 -21.52 1.55
CA GLU A 59 -3.20 -22.41 1.29
C GLU A 59 -3.15 -23.61 2.25
N ARG A 60 -4.31 -24.07 2.71
CA ARG A 60 -4.36 -25.30 3.51
C ARG A 60 -4.43 -26.51 2.60
N GLN A 61 -3.47 -27.41 2.76
CA GLN A 61 -3.47 -28.70 2.09
C GLN A 61 -3.84 -29.79 3.10
N HIS A 62 -4.93 -30.49 2.79
CA HIS A 62 -5.44 -31.55 3.68
C HIS A 62 -4.36 -32.60 3.97
N GLY A 63 -4.08 -32.87 5.26
CA GLY A 63 -3.07 -33.83 5.72
C GLY A 63 -1.61 -33.38 5.55
N LYS A 64 -1.31 -32.28 4.86
CA LYS A 64 0.05 -31.81 4.61
C LYS A 64 0.43 -30.51 5.35
N GLY A 65 -0.55 -29.72 5.74
CA GLY A 65 -0.32 -28.47 6.47
C GLY A 65 -0.65 -27.19 5.67
N SER A 66 -0.01 -26.10 6.05
CA SER A 66 -0.21 -24.78 5.46
C SER A 66 0.96 -24.43 4.57
N ARG A 67 0.74 -24.35 3.26
CA ARG A 67 1.77 -24.08 2.24
C ARG A 67 1.77 -22.62 1.84
N VAL A 68 2.94 -22.00 1.72
CA VAL A 68 3.11 -20.64 1.22
C VAL A 68 2.69 -20.59 -0.24
N LYS A 69 1.79 -19.67 -0.54
CA LYS A 69 1.18 -19.53 -1.86
C LYS A 69 1.90 -18.47 -2.68
N GLU A 70 1.98 -18.69 -3.99
CA GLU A 70 2.36 -17.63 -4.90
C GLU A 70 1.32 -16.52 -4.84
N ARG A 71 1.74 -15.34 -4.39
CA ARG A 71 0.89 -14.17 -4.44
C ARG A 71 1.13 -13.47 -5.77
N ARG A 72 0.10 -13.37 -6.59
CA ARG A 72 0.09 -12.34 -7.61
C ARG A 72 0.14 -11.02 -6.87
N GLN A 73 1.28 -10.36 -6.93
CA GLN A 73 1.42 -9.03 -6.38
C GLN A 73 0.49 -8.13 -7.20
N SER A 74 -0.56 -7.63 -6.59
CA SER A 74 -1.45 -6.63 -7.18
C SER A 74 -1.51 -5.42 -6.26
N LEU A 75 -1.56 -4.25 -6.84
CA LEU A 75 -1.85 -3.03 -6.08
C LEU A 75 -3.26 -3.17 -5.52
N GLY A 76 -3.39 -3.16 -4.19
CA GLY A 76 -4.69 -3.23 -3.54
C GLY A 76 -5.49 -1.96 -3.83
N LEU A 77 -6.57 -2.08 -4.61
CA LEU A 77 -7.47 -0.97 -4.94
C LEU A 77 -8.23 -0.45 -3.73
N LEU A 78 -8.56 -1.32 -2.79
CA LEU A 78 -9.40 -1.01 -1.64
C LEU A 78 -8.66 -1.12 -0.31
N ASN A 79 -7.39 -1.48 -0.33
CA ASN A 79 -6.58 -1.50 0.87
C ASN A 79 -6.03 -0.11 1.14
N VAL A 80 -6.24 0.37 2.35
CA VAL A 80 -5.70 1.61 2.90
C VAL A 80 -4.16 1.53 3.05
N LYS A 81 -3.56 0.42 2.62
CA LYS A 81 -2.11 0.18 2.62
C LYS A 81 -1.45 0.91 1.46
N GLY A 82 -0.38 1.62 1.77
CA GLY A 82 0.42 2.29 0.74
C GLY A 82 1.05 1.30 -0.25
N PHE A 83 1.43 1.80 -1.43
CA PHE A 83 2.07 1.02 -2.49
C PHE A 83 3.22 0.14 -1.97
N SER A 84 4.12 0.70 -1.16
CA SER A 84 5.27 -0.02 -0.60
C SER A 84 4.89 -1.22 0.27
N GLU A 85 3.76 -1.13 0.95
CA GLU A 85 3.26 -2.21 1.80
C GLU A 85 2.49 -3.27 0.99
N ALA A 86 1.86 -2.84 -0.11
CA ALA A 86 1.11 -3.74 -1.00
C ALA A 86 2.02 -4.59 -1.89
N VAL A 87 3.13 -4.04 -2.37
CA VAL A 87 4.05 -4.68 -3.33
C VAL A 87 5.13 -5.51 -2.63
N GLY A 88 5.55 -5.12 -1.39
CA GLY A 88 6.61 -5.83 -0.66
C GLY A 88 8.01 -5.36 -1.04
N GLU A 89 8.94 -6.30 -1.25
CA GLU A 89 10.34 -6.01 -1.56
C GLU A 89 10.57 -5.62 -3.03
N ASN A 90 11.72 -4.99 -3.30
CA ASN A 90 12.15 -4.55 -4.65
C ASN A 90 11.42 -3.32 -5.21
N ILE A 91 11.00 -2.41 -4.34
CA ILE A 91 10.40 -1.14 -4.73
C ILE A 91 11.45 -0.05 -4.77
N LYS A 92 11.49 0.68 -5.89
CA LYS A 92 12.25 1.92 -6.00
C LYS A 92 11.29 3.10 -6.16
N THR A 93 11.70 4.25 -5.65
CA THR A 93 10.95 5.51 -5.76
C THR A 93 11.86 6.59 -6.31
N LEU A 94 11.41 7.24 -7.38
CA LEU A 94 12.06 8.43 -7.93
C LEU A 94 11.12 9.62 -7.74
N PHE A 95 11.57 10.63 -7.00
CA PHE A 95 10.83 11.88 -6.91
C PHE A 95 11.06 12.72 -8.17
N LEU A 96 9.99 13.03 -8.87
CA LEU A 96 9.97 14.05 -9.93
C LEU A 96 9.90 15.45 -9.33
N LYS A 97 9.09 15.57 -8.26
CA LYS A 97 9.01 16.77 -7.43
C LYS A 97 8.98 16.33 -5.97
N LYS A 98 9.94 16.80 -5.19
CA LYS A 98 9.94 16.60 -3.73
C LYS A 98 8.78 17.38 -3.10
N PRO A 99 8.34 17.01 -1.88
CA PRO A 99 7.33 17.77 -1.17
C PRO A 99 7.67 19.26 -1.10
N ALA A 100 6.77 20.09 -1.56
CA ALA A 100 6.93 21.54 -1.60
C ALA A 100 5.56 22.23 -1.52
N PRO A 101 5.50 23.51 -1.11
CA PRO A 101 4.29 24.32 -1.26
C PRO A 101 3.82 24.31 -2.71
N GLY A 102 2.55 24.02 -2.92
CA GLY A 102 1.94 23.87 -4.23
C GLY A 102 0.58 24.54 -4.31
N LYS A 103 -0.11 24.28 -5.41
CA LYS A 103 -1.50 24.68 -5.63
C LYS A 103 -2.34 23.43 -5.79
N TRP A 104 -3.58 23.49 -5.32
CA TRP A 104 -4.56 22.46 -5.61
C TRP A 104 -4.79 22.39 -7.12
N ASP A 105 -4.76 21.18 -7.66
CA ASP A 105 -4.96 20.94 -9.10
C ASP A 105 -6.46 20.78 -9.37
N SER A 106 -6.97 21.54 -10.34
CA SER A 106 -8.38 21.41 -10.79
C SER A 106 -8.65 20.08 -11.53
N GLY A 107 -7.60 19.34 -11.88
CA GLY A 107 -7.70 18.02 -12.51
C GLY A 107 -7.83 16.85 -11.52
N ILE A 108 -7.86 17.11 -10.22
CA ILE A 108 -8.16 16.08 -9.21
C ILE A 108 -9.63 15.63 -9.43
N MET A 109 -9.83 14.33 -9.73
CA MET A 109 -11.17 13.82 -10.05
C MET A 109 -12.12 13.85 -8.86
N ILE A 110 -11.64 13.48 -7.67
CA ILE A 110 -12.41 13.54 -6.43
C ILE A 110 -12.37 14.98 -5.92
N PRO A 111 -13.53 15.64 -5.75
CA PRO A 111 -13.57 17.04 -5.31
C PRO A 111 -12.82 17.26 -4.00
N VAL A 112 -11.93 18.25 -4.02
CA VAL A 112 -11.25 18.71 -2.80
C VAL A 112 -12.26 19.42 -1.93
N ASN A 113 -12.28 19.12 -0.63
CA ASN A 113 -13.18 19.81 0.31
C ASN A 113 -12.85 21.31 0.39
N ASP A 114 -13.83 22.16 0.59
CA ASP A 114 -13.64 23.60 0.73
C ASP A 114 -12.66 23.97 1.85
N SER A 115 -12.69 23.24 2.96
CA SER A 115 -11.76 23.42 4.09
C SER A 115 -10.31 23.12 3.70
N ASP A 116 -10.09 22.09 2.88
CA ASP A 116 -8.75 21.71 2.40
C ASP A 116 -8.29 22.70 1.33
N PHE A 117 -9.20 23.05 0.40
CA PHE A 117 -8.91 23.98 -0.70
C PHE A 117 -8.50 25.37 -0.22
N SER A 118 -9.07 25.83 0.89
CA SER A 118 -8.76 27.12 1.53
C SER A 118 -7.40 27.13 2.25
N SER A 119 -6.75 25.97 2.38
CA SER A 119 -5.47 25.84 3.07
C SER A 119 -4.28 25.83 2.11
N ASN A 120 -3.09 26.17 2.63
CA ASN A 120 -1.85 25.97 1.90
C ASN A 120 -1.71 24.49 1.55
N CYS A 121 -1.45 24.20 0.27
CA CYS A 121 -1.27 22.86 -0.24
C CYS A 121 0.22 22.48 -0.21
N ILE A 122 0.51 21.26 0.20
CA ILE A 122 1.78 20.58 -0.09
C ILE A 122 1.52 19.61 -1.25
N TYR A 123 2.42 19.66 -2.23
CA TYR A 123 2.38 18.79 -3.40
C TYR A 123 3.70 18.05 -3.57
N PHE A 124 3.65 16.80 -3.99
CA PHE A 124 4.79 16.04 -4.48
C PHE A 124 4.39 15.07 -5.59
N GLU A 125 5.37 14.74 -6.44
CA GLU A 125 5.18 13.84 -7.58
C GLU A 125 6.32 12.83 -7.62
N ARG A 126 6.00 11.54 -7.84
CA ARG A 126 6.99 10.47 -7.87
C ARG A 126 6.60 9.33 -8.80
N ILE A 127 7.61 8.65 -9.33
CA ILE A 127 7.44 7.39 -10.05
C ILE A 127 7.78 6.24 -9.11
N ARG A 128 6.95 5.21 -9.17
CA ARG A 128 7.15 3.97 -8.44
C ARG A 128 7.58 2.88 -9.41
N PHE A 129 8.60 2.14 -9.01
CA PHE A 129 9.16 1.05 -9.78
C PHE A 129 8.99 -0.26 -9.02
N VAL A 130 8.83 -1.34 -9.77
CA VAL A 130 9.01 -2.71 -9.30
C VAL A 130 10.21 -3.26 -10.07
N GLY A 131 11.31 -3.53 -9.35
CA GLY A 131 12.59 -3.71 -9.99
C GLY A 131 13.04 -2.44 -10.73
N ASP A 132 13.26 -2.55 -12.03
CA ASP A 132 13.65 -1.42 -12.90
C ASP A 132 12.50 -0.91 -13.79
N GLU A 133 11.31 -1.52 -13.67
CA GLU A 133 10.13 -1.16 -14.47
C GLU A 133 9.28 -0.11 -13.76
N PRO A 134 9.00 1.05 -14.39
CA PRO A 134 8.09 2.05 -13.85
C PRO A 134 6.66 1.52 -13.97
N VAL A 135 5.97 1.41 -12.83
CA VAL A 135 4.61 0.84 -12.78
C VAL A 135 3.54 1.86 -12.43
N MET A 136 3.94 3.00 -11.83
CA MET A 136 2.99 4.01 -11.39
C MET A 136 3.63 5.40 -11.33
N LEU A 137 2.93 6.37 -11.88
CA LEU A 137 3.14 7.80 -11.61
C LEU A 137 2.15 8.22 -10.53
N GLU A 138 2.63 8.83 -9.47
CA GLU A 138 1.85 9.21 -8.30
C GLU A 138 2.01 10.70 -8.01
N LYS A 139 0.89 11.41 -7.94
CA LYS A 139 0.80 12.82 -7.53
C LYS A 139 0.00 12.90 -6.26
N ASN A 140 0.46 13.69 -5.29
CA ASN A 140 -0.18 13.80 -3.98
C ASN A 140 -0.34 15.26 -3.56
N TRP A 141 -1.49 15.56 -2.97
CA TRP A 141 -1.84 16.88 -2.41
C TRP A 141 -2.42 16.69 -1.02
N PHE A 142 -2.05 17.55 -0.11
CA PHE A 142 -2.64 17.61 1.23
C PHE A 142 -2.40 18.97 1.88
N SER A 143 -3.16 19.30 2.94
CA SER A 143 -3.01 20.57 3.66
C SER A 143 -1.68 20.66 4.36
N GLY A 144 -0.92 21.71 4.10
CA GLY A 144 0.40 21.99 4.70
C GLY A 144 0.34 22.48 6.15
N GLN A 145 -0.83 22.82 6.65
CA GLN A 145 -0.97 23.38 8.01
C GLN A 145 -0.69 22.37 9.13
N VAL A 146 -0.71 21.08 8.80
CA VAL A 146 -0.61 19.99 9.79
C VAL A 146 0.83 19.58 10.10
N PHE A 147 1.80 19.96 9.27
CA PHE A 147 3.16 19.44 9.32
C PHE A 147 4.23 20.54 9.16
N PRO A 148 4.58 21.28 10.20
CA PRO A 148 5.58 22.36 10.10
C PRO A 148 6.94 21.89 9.57
N ASP A 149 7.38 20.66 9.91
CA ASP A 149 8.70 20.13 9.55
C ASP A 149 8.65 19.09 8.42
N PHE A 150 7.53 18.99 7.69
CA PHE A 150 7.36 17.93 6.69
C PHE A 150 8.28 18.13 5.47
N LEU A 151 8.50 19.36 5.08
CA LEU A 151 9.28 19.71 3.87
C LEU A 151 10.75 19.31 4.01
N ASP A 152 11.28 19.32 5.23
CA ASP A 152 12.66 18.96 5.57
C ASP A 152 12.83 17.47 5.86
N SER A 153 11.76 16.70 5.74
CA SER A 153 11.72 15.29 6.16
C SER A 153 11.97 14.35 5.00
N GLU A 154 12.89 13.43 5.17
CA GLU A 154 12.96 12.26 4.30
C GLU A 154 11.84 11.26 4.65
N PHE A 155 11.33 10.56 3.62
CA PHE A 155 10.33 9.55 3.85
C PHE A 155 10.97 8.28 4.41
N ILE A 156 10.46 7.81 5.56
CA ILE A 156 10.90 6.59 6.21
C ILE A 156 10.73 5.42 5.22
N GLU A 157 11.83 4.78 4.87
CA GLU A 157 11.88 3.70 3.86
C GLU A 157 11.23 4.09 2.52
N GLY A 158 11.31 5.37 2.13
CA GLY A 158 10.65 5.89 0.92
C GLY A 158 9.12 5.85 0.94
N SER A 159 8.51 5.57 2.10
CA SER A 159 7.06 5.42 2.26
C SER A 159 6.45 6.64 2.93
N PHE A 160 5.56 7.34 2.20
CA PHE A 160 4.80 8.46 2.71
C PHE A 160 3.93 8.07 3.92
N PHE A 161 3.18 6.97 3.79
CA PHE A 161 2.28 6.53 4.86
C PHE A 161 3.02 6.02 6.10
N LYS A 162 4.17 5.34 5.94
CA LYS A 162 5.04 5.01 7.08
C LYS A 162 5.55 6.26 7.78
N THR A 163 5.88 7.30 7.02
CA THR A 163 6.31 8.58 7.58
C THR A 163 5.21 9.24 8.39
N LEU A 164 3.96 9.26 7.87
CA LEU A 164 2.81 9.76 8.60
C LEU A 164 2.59 9.00 9.91
N SER A 165 2.59 7.66 9.84
CA SER A 165 2.37 6.80 11.01
C SER A 165 3.50 6.92 12.04
N LYS A 166 4.76 6.76 11.62
CA LYS A 166 5.90 6.68 12.54
C LYS A 166 6.37 8.02 13.08
N LYS A 167 6.35 9.07 12.26
CA LYS A 167 6.87 10.39 12.64
C LYS A 167 5.78 11.31 13.19
N TYR A 168 4.58 11.24 12.60
CA TYR A 168 3.49 12.18 12.94
C TYR A 168 2.34 11.52 13.69
N PHE A 169 2.40 10.21 13.93
CA PHE A 169 1.35 9.44 14.63
C PHE A 169 -0.03 9.58 13.96
N ILE A 170 -0.02 9.70 12.62
CA ILE A 170 -1.22 9.82 11.80
C ILE A 170 -1.42 8.54 11.00
N GLU A 171 -2.56 7.91 11.23
CA GLU A 171 -2.95 6.68 10.54
C GLU A 171 -3.95 6.99 9.43
N ILE A 172 -3.89 6.23 8.34
CA ILE A 172 -4.94 6.21 7.33
C ILE A 172 -6.07 5.34 7.86
N ILE A 173 -7.26 5.90 7.99
CA ILE A 173 -8.44 5.22 8.56
C ILE A 173 -9.49 4.84 7.52
N GLY A 174 -9.36 5.32 6.29
CA GLY A 174 -10.27 5.01 5.19
C GLY A 174 -9.85 5.66 3.88
N SER A 175 -10.53 5.31 2.80
CA SER A 175 -10.34 5.96 1.50
C SER A 175 -11.62 5.94 0.68
N MET A 176 -11.76 6.94 -0.19
CA MET A 176 -12.69 6.97 -1.31
C MET A 176 -11.88 6.92 -2.60
N GLN A 177 -12.32 6.13 -3.58
CA GLN A 177 -11.56 5.91 -4.82
C GLN A 177 -12.49 5.99 -6.03
N GLU A 178 -12.00 6.62 -7.07
CA GLU A 178 -12.59 6.59 -8.41
C GLU A 178 -11.55 6.06 -9.41
N LEU A 179 -12.00 5.20 -10.33
CA LEU A 179 -11.15 4.53 -11.30
C LEU A 179 -11.66 4.82 -12.71
N ARG A 180 -10.72 5.16 -13.61
CA ARG A 180 -10.99 5.35 -15.04
C ARG A 180 -9.92 4.67 -15.87
N ALA A 181 -10.30 4.08 -16.99
CA ALA A 181 -9.38 3.69 -18.05
C ALA A 181 -9.11 4.91 -18.92
N GLU A 182 -7.84 5.22 -19.16
CA GLU A 182 -7.41 6.34 -19.99
C GLU A 182 -6.31 5.90 -20.96
N LEU A 183 -6.11 6.69 -22.01
CA LEU A 183 -4.96 6.54 -22.89
C LEU A 183 -3.82 7.44 -22.38
N ALA A 184 -2.62 6.89 -22.26
CA ALA A 184 -1.45 7.62 -21.80
C ALA A 184 -1.15 8.78 -22.75
N CYS A 185 -1.13 10.00 -22.20
CA CYS A 185 -0.62 11.19 -22.93
C CYS A 185 0.91 11.09 -23.09
N GLU A 186 1.48 11.89 -23.98
CA GLU A 186 2.92 11.92 -24.26
C GLU A 186 3.77 11.99 -22.98
N LYS A 187 3.44 12.93 -22.07
CA LYS A 187 4.16 13.11 -20.81
C LYS A 187 4.12 11.85 -19.93
N ASN A 188 2.95 11.23 -19.75
CA ASN A 188 2.80 10.03 -18.91
C ASN A 188 3.48 8.83 -19.56
N SER A 189 3.44 8.75 -20.90
CA SER A 189 4.10 7.69 -21.67
C SER A 189 5.61 7.72 -21.51
N GLU A 190 6.22 8.90 -21.63
CA GLU A 190 7.65 9.10 -21.43
C GLU A 190 8.08 8.68 -20.00
N LEU A 191 7.36 9.17 -18.99
CA LEU A 191 7.66 8.89 -17.58
C LEU A 191 7.49 7.42 -17.21
N LEU A 192 6.49 6.76 -17.79
CA LEU A 192 6.17 5.35 -17.54
C LEU A 192 6.85 4.39 -18.52
N LYS A 193 7.65 4.91 -19.48
CA LYS A 193 8.35 4.14 -20.51
C LYS A 193 7.43 3.23 -21.33
N ILE A 194 6.26 3.72 -21.69
CA ILE A 194 5.26 3.05 -22.52
C ILE A 194 5.02 3.85 -23.79
N ASN A 195 4.37 3.25 -24.80
CA ASN A 195 4.01 3.98 -26.01
C ASN A 195 2.90 5.01 -25.74
N PRO A 196 2.93 6.18 -26.38
CA PRO A 196 1.80 7.10 -26.37
C PRO A 196 0.52 6.40 -26.82
N GLY A 197 -0.59 6.68 -26.13
CA GLY A 197 -1.86 6.02 -26.39
C GLY A 197 -2.01 4.60 -25.80
N SER A 198 -1.01 4.11 -25.06
CA SER A 198 -1.15 2.87 -24.29
C SER A 198 -2.24 3.02 -23.22
N PRO A 199 -3.06 1.98 -22.99
CA PRO A 199 -4.07 2.02 -21.94
C PRO A 199 -3.41 2.01 -20.57
N ILE A 200 -3.84 2.92 -19.70
CA ILE A 200 -3.44 3.02 -18.29
C ILE A 200 -4.68 3.08 -17.41
N LEU A 201 -4.53 2.69 -16.15
CA LEU A 201 -5.56 2.87 -15.16
C LEU A 201 -5.26 4.15 -14.36
N HIS A 202 -6.17 5.11 -14.43
CA HIS A 202 -6.14 6.31 -13.61
C HIS A 202 -7.02 6.10 -12.37
N ILE A 203 -6.42 6.28 -11.20
CA ILE A 203 -7.10 6.11 -9.92
C ILE A 203 -6.96 7.41 -9.15
N SER A 204 -8.08 8.06 -8.85
CA SER A 204 -8.14 9.16 -7.92
C SER A 204 -8.49 8.63 -6.53
N VAL A 205 -7.76 9.05 -5.52
CA VAL A 205 -7.97 8.58 -4.15
C VAL A 205 -7.99 9.76 -3.19
N LYS A 206 -9.02 9.79 -2.35
CA LYS A 206 -9.04 10.61 -1.15
C LYS A 206 -8.84 9.71 0.06
N PHE A 207 -7.76 9.90 0.79
CA PHE A 207 -7.49 9.20 2.04
C PHE A 207 -7.97 10.03 3.22
N TYR A 208 -8.71 9.37 4.10
CA TYR A 208 -9.11 9.91 5.40
C TYR A 208 -8.09 9.48 6.45
N THR A 209 -7.69 10.42 7.30
CA THR A 209 -6.68 10.14 8.32
C THR A 209 -7.25 10.21 9.73
N SER A 210 -6.50 9.70 10.71
CA SER A 210 -6.84 9.83 12.14
C SER A 210 -6.85 11.28 12.63
N ASN A 211 -6.26 12.23 11.86
CA ASN A 211 -6.40 13.65 12.08
C ASN A 211 -7.53 14.19 11.18
N PRO A 212 -8.69 14.59 11.73
CA PRO A 212 -9.84 15.02 10.94
C PRO A 212 -9.62 16.31 10.12
N LYS A 213 -8.51 17.02 10.38
CA LYS A 213 -8.11 18.21 9.61
C LYS A 213 -7.16 17.87 8.45
N LEU A 214 -6.85 16.61 8.24
CA LEU A 214 -5.95 16.15 7.19
C LEU A 214 -6.64 15.12 6.31
N ASN A 215 -6.92 15.49 5.08
CA ASN A 215 -7.18 14.57 3.99
C ASN A 215 -5.99 14.60 3.01
N ILE A 216 -5.73 13.47 2.36
CA ILE A 216 -4.71 13.34 1.33
C ILE A 216 -5.42 13.00 0.04
N TYR A 217 -5.11 13.71 -1.03
CA TYR A 217 -5.64 13.47 -2.37
C TYR A 217 -4.51 12.97 -3.25
N SER A 218 -4.76 11.90 -3.97
CA SER A 218 -3.75 11.26 -4.82
C SER A 218 -4.33 10.93 -6.18
N GLU A 219 -3.57 11.25 -7.24
CA GLU A 219 -3.83 10.81 -8.61
C GLU A 219 -2.75 9.81 -9.01
N LEU A 220 -3.15 8.60 -9.33
CA LEU A 220 -2.29 7.47 -9.62
C LEU A 220 -2.51 7.03 -11.07
N TYR A 221 -1.45 7.01 -11.87
CA TYR A 221 -1.48 6.54 -13.26
C TYR A 221 -0.70 5.23 -13.34
N CYS A 222 -1.40 4.11 -13.50
CA CYS A 222 -0.86 2.76 -13.33
C CYS A 222 -0.75 2.01 -14.66
N VAL A 223 0.41 1.38 -14.90
CA VAL A 223 0.65 0.47 -16.03
C VAL A 223 0.22 -0.93 -15.62
N THR A 224 -1.07 -1.23 -15.79
CA THR A 224 -1.67 -2.48 -15.31
C THR A 224 -1.33 -3.71 -16.14
N SER A 225 -0.78 -3.53 -17.35
CA SER A 225 -0.23 -4.61 -18.16
C SER A 225 1.04 -5.21 -17.56
N VAL A 226 1.83 -4.40 -16.84
CA VAL A 226 3.05 -4.84 -16.15
C VAL A 226 2.73 -5.25 -14.72
N TYR A 227 1.93 -4.45 -14.02
CA TYR A 227 1.60 -4.68 -12.63
C TYR A 227 0.09 -4.47 -12.40
N PRO A 228 -0.68 -5.56 -12.29
CA PRO A 228 -2.13 -5.47 -12.17
C PRO A 228 -2.53 -4.81 -10.86
N VAL A 229 -3.60 -4.03 -10.91
CA VAL A 229 -4.27 -3.45 -9.75
C VAL A 229 -5.51 -4.27 -9.45
N GLY A 230 -5.63 -4.75 -8.23
CA GLY A 230 -6.75 -5.62 -7.88
C GLY A 230 -6.97 -5.74 -6.38
N ASN A 231 -8.11 -6.27 -6.02
CA ASN A 231 -8.48 -6.57 -4.65
C ASN A 231 -9.07 -7.98 -4.54
N SER A 232 -8.89 -8.61 -3.39
CA SER A 232 -9.46 -9.92 -3.12
C SER A 232 -10.38 -9.83 -1.91
N TYR A 233 -11.61 -10.25 -2.08
CA TYR A 233 -12.57 -10.42 -1.00
C TYR A 233 -12.78 -11.91 -0.74
N PHE A 234 -12.82 -12.26 0.52
CA PHE A 234 -13.21 -13.59 0.98
C PHE A 234 -14.41 -13.44 1.91
N ILE A 235 -15.50 -14.10 1.57
CA ILE A 235 -16.74 -14.18 2.37
C ILE A 235 -16.65 -15.38 3.27
#